data_7bef2fc8e58f165ec9ff80ef8b595216
#
_entry.id   7bef2fc8e58f165ec9ff80ef8b595216
#
_cell.length_a   1.000
_cell.length_b   1.000
_cell.length_c   1.000
_cell.angle_alpha   90.00
_cell.angle_beta   90.00
_cell.angle_gamma   90.00
#
_symmetry.space_group_name_H-M   'P 1'
#
loop_
_entity.id
_entity.type
_entity.pdbx_description
1 polymer ?
#
loop_
_entity_poly.entity_id
_entity_poly.type
_entity_poly.pdbx_seq_one_letter_code
_entity_poly.pdbx_strand_id
1 'polypeptide(L)'
;MLVRNLKYLSYELSRRLEARLWYSHVHYNHHDRRFELFFGGFGKRCDKPLEIYVSHAHNTWKDSSMTVQLVLNDEVLDSVVIYPGEKFPEHWFESLCSTLGLIRDSDIL
;
A
#
# COMPACT_ATOMS: atom_id res chain seq x y z
N MET A 1 11.46 12.19 -7.36
CA MET A 1 10.17 12.66 -6.84
C MET A 1 10.14 12.48 -5.33
N LEU A 2 9.80 13.54 -4.61
CA LEU A 2 9.81 13.52 -3.15
C LEU A 2 8.41 13.25 -2.61
N VAL A 3 8.33 12.42 -1.58
CA VAL A 3 7.07 12.15 -0.90
C VAL A 3 6.75 13.31 0.03
N ARG A 4 5.58 13.92 -0.14
CA ARG A 4 5.18 15.14 0.59
C ARG A 4 4.32 14.85 1.81
N ASN A 5 3.31 14.02 1.63
CA ASN A 5 2.33 13.72 2.67
C ASN A 5 1.63 12.41 2.37
N LEU A 6 0.77 12.01 3.28
CA LEU A 6 0.06 10.74 3.23
C LEU A 6 -0.80 10.60 1.98
N LYS A 7 -1.56 11.64 1.66
CA LYS A 7 -2.45 11.64 0.48
C LYS A 7 -1.64 11.49 -0.81
N TYR A 8 -0.57 12.27 -0.94
CA TYR A 8 0.31 12.20 -2.10
C TYR A 8 0.89 10.80 -2.28
N LEU A 9 1.42 10.23 -1.19
CA LEU A 9 1.99 8.89 -1.22
C LEU A 9 0.97 7.85 -1.66
N SER A 10 -0.24 7.92 -1.13
CA SER A 10 -1.31 6.96 -1.42
C SER A 10 -1.73 7.00 -2.89
N TYR A 11 -1.92 8.18 -3.45
CA TYR A 11 -2.32 8.33 -4.84
C TYR A 11 -1.17 8.04 -5.80
N GLU A 12 0.05 8.39 -5.44
CA GLU A 12 1.23 8.04 -6.26
C GLU A 12 1.42 6.53 -6.31
N LEU A 13 1.25 5.86 -5.18
CA LEU A 13 1.33 4.40 -5.11
C LEU A 13 0.25 3.75 -5.98
N SER A 14 -0.98 4.24 -5.89
CA SER A 14 -2.09 3.76 -6.73
C SER A 14 -1.80 3.95 -8.20
N ARG A 15 -1.31 5.13 -8.60
CA ARG A 15 -0.97 5.43 -9.99
C ARG A 15 0.10 4.50 -10.53
N ARG A 16 1.13 4.23 -9.74
CA ARG A 16 2.23 3.34 -10.15
C ARG A 16 1.78 1.88 -10.23
N LEU A 17 0.92 1.46 -9.32
CA LEU A 17 0.33 0.12 -9.37
C LEU A 17 -0.54 -0.06 -10.62
N GLU A 18 -1.35 0.94 -10.94
CA GLU A 18 -2.18 0.92 -12.14
C GLU A 18 -1.35 0.84 -13.42
N ALA A 19 -0.22 1.54 -13.47
CA ALA A 19 0.71 1.48 -14.60
C ALA A 19 1.32 0.08 -14.78
N ARG A 20 1.35 -0.72 -13.73
CA ARG A 20 1.79 -2.11 -13.74
C ARG A 20 0.62 -3.10 -13.86
N LEU A 21 -0.57 -2.61 -14.21
CA LEU A 21 -1.81 -3.39 -14.34
C LEU A 21 -2.29 -3.99 -13.01
N TRP A 22 -1.87 -3.42 -11.89
CA TRP A 22 -2.40 -3.73 -10.57
C TRP A 22 -3.45 -2.68 -10.22
N TYR A 23 -4.68 -2.93 -10.63
CA TYR A 23 -5.75 -1.95 -10.42
C TYR A 23 -6.08 -1.84 -8.94
N SER A 24 -6.10 -0.60 -8.45
CA SER A 24 -6.43 -0.33 -7.07
C SER A 24 -7.42 0.82 -6.96
N HIS A 25 -8.17 0.80 -5.89
CA HIS A 25 -9.12 1.86 -5.55
C HIS A 25 -8.69 2.46 -4.22
N VAL A 26 -8.52 3.78 -4.17
CA VAL A 26 -8.06 4.46 -2.97
C VAL A 26 -9.26 4.97 -2.18
N HIS A 27 -9.28 4.66 -0.90
CA HIS A 27 -10.31 5.09 0.02
C HIS A 27 -9.66 5.61 1.30
N TYR A 28 -10.16 6.72 1.85
CA TYR A 28 -9.69 7.19 3.14
C TYR A 28 -10.62 6.71 4.25
N ASN A 29 -10.06 5.95 5.18
CA ASN A 29 -10.79 5.45 6.35
C ASN A 29 -10.66 6.47 7.49
N HIS A 30 -11.72 7.25 7.73
CA HIS A 30 -11.73 8.29 8.76
C HIS A 30 -11.64 7.73 10.18
N HIS A 31 -12.17 6.54 10.39
CA HIS A 31 -12.16 5.90 11.70
C HIS A 31 -10.75 5.48 12.09
N ASP A 32 -10.05 4.82 11.17
CA ASP A 32 -8.69 4.32 11.41
C ASP A 32 -7.61 5.31 10.98
N ARG A 33 -8.00 6.44 10.43
CA ARG A 33 -7.10 7.53 10.00
C ARG A 33 -6.00 7.04 9.07
N ARG A 34 -6.40 6.32 8.04
CA ARG A 34 -5.47 5.79 7.03
C ARG A 34 -6.11 5.76 5.65
N PHE A 35 -5.27 5.82 4.63
CA PHE A 35 -5.69 5.50 3.28
C PHE A 35 -5.62 4.00 3.09
N GLU A 36 -6.58 3.45 2.36
CA GLU A 36 -6.65 2.03 2.05
C GLU A 36 -6.76 1.86 0.54
N LEU A 37 -5.89 1.00 -0.02
CA LEU A 37 -5.92 0.66 -1.42
C LEU A 37 -6.48 -0.75 -1.55
N PHE A 38 -7.59 -0.89 -2.26
CA PHE A 38 -8.24 -2.17 -2.50
C PHE A 38 -7.96 -2.62 -3.92
N PHE A 39 -7.68 -3.89 -4.10
CA PHE A 39 -7.36 -4.47 -5.40
C PHE A 39 -8.61 -5.07 -6.04
N GLY A 40 -9.20 -4.36 -7.00
CA GLY A 40 -10.33 -4.86 -7.76
C GLY A 40 -9.94 -6.01 -8.67
N GLY A 41 -10.77 -7.03 -8.76
CA GLY A 41 -10.52 -8.18 -9.61
C GLY A 41 -9.48 -9.16 -9.12
N PHE A 42 -8.79 -8.82 -8.05
CA PHE A 42 -7.78 -9.67 -7.44
C PHE A 42 -8.40 -10.86 -6.72
N GLY A 43 -9.67 -10.75 -6.40
CA GLY A 43 -10.34 -11.65 -5.49
C GLY A 43 -10.99 -12.89 -6.10
N LYS A 44 -10.85 -13.14 -7.39
CA LYS A 44 -11.46 -14.34 -7.97
C LYS A 44 -10.87 -15.64 -7.42
N ARG A 45 -9.64 -15.56 -6.93
CA ARG A 45 -8.94 -16.69 -6.32
C ARG A 45 -8.55 -16.44 -4.88
N CYS A 46 -8.83 -15.24 -4.39
CA CYS A 46 -8.47 -14.85 -3.04
C CYS A 46 -9.76 -14.51 -2.29
N ASP A 47 -10.22 -15.44 -1.48
CA ASP A 47 -11.38 -15.21 -0.62
C ASP A 47 -11.05 -14.27 0.54
N LYS A 48 -9.80 -13.88 0.65
CA LYS A 48 -9.31 -13.04 1.73
C LYS A 48 -9.01 -11.64 1.21
N PRO A 49 -9.35 -10.61 1.96
CA PRO A 49 -9.08 -9.24 1.51
C PRO A 49 -7.58 -8.96 1.44
N LEU A 50 -7.17 -8.39 0.30
CA LEU A 50 -5.81 -7.92 0.07
C LEU A 50 -5.87 -6.40 -0.04
N GLU A 51 -5.14 -5.72 0.81
CA GLU A 51 -5.18 -4.26 0.91
C GLU A 51 -3.78 -3.71 1.14
N ILE A 52 -3.60 -2.44 0.80
CA ILE A 52 -2.44 -1.67 1.22
C ILE A 52 -2.94 -0.55 2.12
N TYR A 53 -2.36 -0.43 3.31
CA TYR A 53 -2.67 0.63 4.24
C TYR A 53 -1.54 1.66 4.24
N VAL A 54 -1.91 2.93 4.13
CA VAL A 54 -0.97 4.05 4.20
C VAL A 54 -1.41 4.94 5.35
N SER A 55 -0.59 5.01 6.39
CA SER A 55 -0.91 5.73 7.62
C SER A 55 0.34 6.38 8.21
N HIS A 56 0.17 7.23 9.22
CA HIS A 56 1.32 7.71 9.98
C HIS A 56 1.83 6.58 10.86
N ALA A 57 3.17 6.41 10.87
CA ALA A 57 3.82 5.33 11.60
C ALA A 57 3.60 5.45 13.11
N HIS A 58 3.52 6.67 13.61
CA HIS A 58 3.26 6.97 15.01
C HIS A 58 2.20 8.05 15.11
N ASN A 59 1.40 7.98 16.17
CA ASN A 59 0.40 9.00 16.45
C ASN A 59 1.01 10.30 16.99
N THR A 60 2.23 10.61 16.56
CA THR A 60 2.91 11.82 17.00
C THR A 60 3.07 12.76 15.80
N TRP A 61 2.50 13.94 15.96
CA TRP A 61 2.64 15.01 14.99
C TRP A 61 4.08 15.50 14.81
N LYS A 62 5.00 15.09 15.69
CA LYS A 62 6.42 15.48 15.63
C LYS A 62 7.22 14.70 14.60
N ASP A 63 6.85 13.48 14.33
CA ASP A 63 7.62 12.58 13.48
C ASP A 63 7.17 12.63 12.02
N SER A 64 5.88 12.74 11.78
CA SER A 64 5.29 12.75 10.44
C SER A 64 5.70 11.59 9.54
N SER A 65 6.32 10.54 10.11
CA SER A 65 6.68 9.37 9.32
C SER A 65 5.43 8.64 8.86
N MET A 66 5.55 8.02 7.69
CA MET A 66 4.43 7.32 7.05
C MET A 66 4.78 5.85 6.91
N THR A 67 3.81 4.99 7.15
CA THR A 67 3.97 3.55 6.97
C THR A 67 3.09 3.09 5.83
N VAL A 68 3.66 2.29 4.94
CA VAL A 68 2.91 1.57 3.90
C VAL A 68 2.97 0.11 4.25
N GLN A 69 1.81 -0.52 4.38
CA GLN A 69 1.70 -1.93 4.77
C GLN A 69 0.91 -2.71 3.73
N LEU A 70 1.47 -3.83 3.28
CA LEU A 70 0.71 -4.80 2.51
C LEU A 70 0.05 -5.77 3.47
N VAL A 71 -1.26 -5.86 3.42
CA VAL A 71 -2.06 -6.63 4.39
C VAL A 71 -2.92 -7.64 3.64
N LEU A 72 -2.83 -8.89 4.03
CA LEU A 72 -3.67 -9.97 3.52
C LEU A 72 -4.39 -10.61 4.69
N ASN A 73 -5.72 -10.53 4.67
CA ASN A 73 -6.56 -11.11 5.72
C ASN A 73 -6.11 -10.71 7.12
N ASP A 74 -5.97 -9.38 7.31
CA ASP A 74 -5.56 -8.76 8.58
C ASP A 74 -4.11 -9.06 9.02
N GLU A 75 -3.33 -9.73 8.18
CA GLU A 75 -1.94 -10.02 8.46
C GLU A 75 -1.04 -9.13 7.60
N VAL A 76 -0.10 -8.45 8.25
CA VAL A 76 0.87 -7.60 7.55
C VAL A 76 1.94 -8.49 6.94
N LEU A 77 2.02 -8.49 5.61
CA LEU A 77 3.00 -9.28 4.87
C LEU A 77 4.30 -8.52 4.64
N ASP A 78 4.21 -7.20 4.50
CA ASP A 78 5.37 -6.36 4.22
C ASP A 78 5.04 -4.94 4.64
N SER A 79 6.08 -4.17 4.99
CA SER A 79 5.90 -2.78 5.36
C SER A 79 7.15 -1.96 5.09
N VAL A 80 6.96 -0.66 4.91
CA VAL A 80 8.07 0.30 4.79
C VAL A 80 7.69 1.59 5.50
N VAL A 81 8.68 2.25 6.08
CA VAL A 81 8.52 3.55 6.72
C VAL A 81 9.19 4.61 5.86
N ILE A 82 8.48 5.70 5.60
CA ILE A 82 8.94 6.77 4.74
C ILE A 82 8.77 8.10 5.49
N TYR A 83 9.77 8.96 5.42
CA TYR A 83 9.70 10.31 6.00
C TYR A 83 9.36 11.33 4.92
N PRO A 84 8.60 12.39 5.28
CA PRO A 84 8.36 13.48 4.32
C PRO A 84 9.67 14.06 3.79
N GLY A 85 9.73 14.31 2.49
CA GLY A 85 10.93 14.78 1.83
C GLY A 85 11.84 13.68 1.31
N GLU A 86 11.61 12.43 1.69
CA GLU A 86 12.33 11.31 1.10
C GLU A 86 11.83 11.02 -0.31
N LYS A 87 12.66 10.36 -1.09
CA LYS A 87 12.25 9.88 -2.40
C LYS A 87 11.27 8.73 -2.25
N PHE A 88 10.43 8.55 -3.27
CA PHE A 88 9.55 7.39 -3.32
C PHE A 88 10.41 6.11 -3.25
N PRO A 89 10.03 5.12 -2.42
CA PRO A 89 10.85 3.92 -2.19
C PRO A 89 10.76 2.93 -3.35
N GLU A 90 11.48 3.23 -4.44
CA GLU A 90 11.42 2.44 -5.68
C GLU A 90 11.77 0.98 -5.47
N HIS A 91 12.80 0.72 -4.67
CA HIS A 91 13.24 -0.65 -4.42
C HIS A 91 12.17 -1.47 -3.69
N TRP A 92 11.56 -0.87 -2.68
CA TRP A 92 10.46 -1.52 -1.96
C TRP A 92 9.26 -1.74 -2.88
N PHE A 93 8.97 -0.77 -3.74
CA PHE A 93 7.86 -0.87 -4.68
C PHE A 93 8.06 -2.04 -5.65
N GLU A 94 9.27 -2.24 -6.16
CA GLU A 94 9.57 -3.39 -7.02
C GLU A 94 9.38 -4.72 -6.27
N SER A 95 9.81 -4.77 -5.02
CA SER A 95 9.59 -5.92 -4.15
C SER A 95 8.10 -6.17 -3.90
N LEU A 96 7.32 -5.10 -3.69
CA LEU A 96 5.87 -5.17 -3.54
C LEU A 96 5.22 -5.79 -4.77
N CYS A 97 5.59 -5.33 -5.97
CA CYS A 97 5.05 -5.85 -7.22
C CYS A 97 5.37 -7.34 -7.40
N SER A 98 6.56 -7.76 -7.00
CA SER A 98 6.94 -9.18 -7.04
C SER A 98 6.07 -9.99 -6.08
N THR A 99 5.84 -9.51 -4.89
CA THR A 99 4.97 -10.17 -3.90
C THR A 99 3.53 -10.27 -4.41
N LEU A 100 3.01 -9.19 -5.00
CA LEU A 100 1.67 -9.19 -5.59
C LEU A 100 1.54 -10.24 -6.70
N GLY A 101 2.58 -10.37 -7.53
CA GLY A 101 2.63 -11.39 -8.57
C GLY A 101 2.55 -12.80 -8.01
N LEU A 102 3.29 -13.06 -6.95
CA LEU A 102 3.26 -14.36 -6.27
C LEU A 102 1.89 -14.66 -5.67
N ILE A 103 1.25 -13.68 -5.06
CA ILE A 103 -0.08 -13.84 -4.49
C ILE A 103 -1.10 -14.13 -5.59
N ARG A 104 -1.08 -13.36 -6.69
CA ARG A 104 -2.01 -13.53 -7.80
C ARG A 104 -1.89 -14.90 -8.44
N ASP A 105 -0.65 -15.38 -8.61
CA ASP A 105 -0.37 -16.61 -9.32
C ASP A 105 -0.45 -17.84 -8.41
N SER A 106 -0.74 -17.64 -7.13
CA SER A 106 -0.86 -18.72 -6.16
C SER A 106 -2.25 -19.36 -6.19
N ASP A 107 -2.30 -20.67 -6.31
CA ASP A 107 -3.55 -21.43 -6.23
C ASP A 107 -3.99 -21.68 -4.78
N ILE A 108 -3.18 -21.28 -3.82
CA ILE A 108 -3.42 -21.49 -2.39
C ILE A 108 -4.39 -20.45 -1.84
N LEU A 109 -4.51 -19.35 -2.53
CA LEU A 109 -5.40 -18.25 -2.14
C LEU A 109 -6.80 -18.49 -2.76
#